data_81bcf32db31340190dbae9a06f32f93e
#
_entry.id   81bcf32db31340190dbae9a06f32f93e
#
_cell.length_a   1.000
_cell.length_b   1.000
_cell.length_c   1.000
_cell.angle_alpha   90.00
_cell.angle_beta   90.00
_cell.angle_gamma   90.00
#
_symmetry.space_group_name_H-M   'P 1'
#
loop_
_entity.id
_entity.type
_entity.pdbx_description
1 polymer ?
#
loop_
_entity_poly.entity_id
_entity_poly.type
_entity_poly.pdbx_seq_one_letter_code
_entity_poly.pdbx_strand_id
1 'polypeptide(L)'
;MWNYEKRLEYPIKIKNPNPALAKFIISQYGGPDGELGASLRYLSQRYSMPYRNVAGVLTDIATEELAHLEMVATIVHQLTRDMTMEEIEKAGFQTYFVDHTAGVYPQAAAGFPFDALCLASKGDAITDLSEDMAADGATA
;
A
#
# COMPACT_ATOMS: atom_id res chain seq x y z
N MET A 1 3.96 -11.53 -17.17
CA MET A 1 5.25 -11.41 -16.45
C MET A 1 5.39 -9.98 -15.95
N TRP A 2 5.69 -9.79 -14.69
CA TRP A 2 5.96 -8.47 -14.17
C TRP A 2 7.32 -7.97 -14.66
N ASN A 3 7.34 -6.77 -15.24
CA ASN A 3 8.55 -6.09 -15.67
C ASN A 3 8.59 -4.71 -15.04
N TYR A 4 9.67 -4.39 -14.34
CA TYR A 4 9.88 -3.06 -13.78
C TYR A 4 10.58 -2.15 -14.80
N GLU A 5 9.93 -1.05 -15.13
CA GLU A 5 10.53 0.08 -15.84
C GLU A 5 10.80 1.21 -14.83
N LYS A 6 11.89 1.96 -15.00
CA LYS A 6 12.26 3.07 -14.10
C LYS A 6 11.36 4.30 -14.29
N ARG A 7 10.05 4.07 -14.21
CA ARG A 7 9.01 5.11 -14.29
C ARG A 7 7.78 4.64 -13.56
N LEU A 8 7.01 5.58 -13.04
CA LEU A 8 5.68 5.28 -12.49
C LEU A 8 4.74 4.86 -13.61
N GLU A 9 3.81 3.99 -13.32
CA GLU A 9 2.73 3.59 -14.23
C GLU A 9 1.93 4.81 -14.70
N TYR A 10 1.54 5.67 -13.75
CA TYR A 10 0.96 6.98 -14.03
C TYR A 10 1.81 8.10 -13.42
N PRO A 11 2.01 9.23 -14.12
CA PRO A 11 2.83 10.31 -13.61
C PRO A 11 2.17 11.03 -12.44
N ILE A 12 2.95 11.23 -11.36
CA ILE A 12 2.51 11.95 -10.16
C ILE A 12 3.32 13.23 -10.04
N LYS A 13 2.63 14.39 -10.01
CA LYS A 13 3.25 15.72 -9.93
C LYS A 13 2.46 16.61 -8.98
N ILE A 14 2.80 16.55 -7.69
CA ILE A 14 2.19 17.39 -6.65
C ILE A 14 3.08 18.63 -6.45
N LYS A 15 2.51 19.80 -6.67
CA LYS A 15 3.26 21.07 -6.58
C LYS A 15 3.51 21.49 -5.14
N ASN A 16 2.48 21.40 -4.30
CA ASN A 16 2.52 21.91 -2.93
C ASN A 16 2.44 20.73 -1.93
N PRO A 17 3.38 20.64 -0.99
CA PRO A 17 3.27 19.70 0.13
C PRO A 17 1.97 19.89 0.90
N ASN A 18 1.39 18.80 1.38
CA ASN A 18 0.19 18.82 2.23
C ASN A 18 0.24 17.64 3.21
N PRO A 19 0.85 17.83 4.39
CA PRO A 19 0.97 16.78 5.39
C PRO A 19 -0.38 16.23 5.89
N ALA A 20 -1.39 17.07 5.95
CA ALA A 20 -2.71 16.64 6.38
C ALA A 20 -3.32 15.61 5.40
N LEU A 21 -3.16 15.83 4.10
CA LEU A 21 -3.59 14.88 3.08
C LEU A 21 -2.73 13.61 3.10
N ALA A 22 -1.42 13.75 3.29
CA ALA A 22 -0.52 12.60 3.38
C ALA A 22 -0.90 11.60 4.48
N LYS A 23 -1.47 12.08 5.59
CA LYS A 23 -1.95 11.21 6.69
C LYS A 23 -3.08 10.28 6.29
N PHE A 24 -3.91 10.68 5.35
CA PHE A 24 -4.96 9.80 4.81
C PHE A 24 -4.37 8.81 3.81
N ILE A 25 -3.49 9.28 2.93
CA ILE A 25 -2.91 8.44 1.86
C ILE A 25 -1.96 7.38 2.40
N ILE A 26 -1.23 7.65 3.51
CA ILE A 26 -0.20 6.74 4.01
C ILE A 26 -0.77 5.39 4.47
N SER A 27 -2.04 5.32 4.84
CA SER A 27 -2.70 4.05 5.17
C SER A 27 -2.80 3.12 3.96
N GLN A 28 -2.90 3.66 2.76
CA GLN A 28 -2.87 2.90 1.51
C GLN A 28 -1.46 2.40 1.16
N TYR A 29 -0.42 2.92 1.81
CA TYR A 29 0.94 2.43 1.63
C TYR A 29 1.19 1.14 2.40
N GLY A 30 1.00 1.13 3.71
CA GLY A 30 1.33 0.00 4.59
C GLY A 30 0.20 -0.43 5.53
N GLY A 31 -1.02 0.08 5.36
CA GLY A 31 -2.19 -0.35 6.13
C GLY A 31 -2.64 -1.77 5.77
N PRO A 32 -3.55 -2.36 6.55
CA PRO A 32 -3.99 -3.74 6.35
C PRO A 32 -4.65 -3.98 4.98
N ASP A 33 -5.33 -2.99 4.44
CA ASP A 33 -5.95 -3.01 3.11
C ASP A 33 -5.18 -2.11 2.11
N GLY A 34 -3.95 -1.74 2.43
CA GLY A 34 -3.08 -0.98 1.55
C GLY A 34 -2.44 -1.85 0.47
N GLU A 35 -1.79 -1.20 -0.51
CA GLU A 35 -1.25 -1.83 -1.72
C GLU A 35 -0.25 -2.96 -1.43
N LEU A 36 0.59 -2.82 -0.39
CA LEU A 36 1.51 -3.89 0.02
C LEU A 36 0.74 -5.11 0.54
N GLY A 37 -0.26 -4.91 1.38
CA GLY A 37 -1.12 -5.96 1.92
C GLY A 37 -1.91 -6.64 0.80
N ALA A 38 -2.49 -5.88 -0.11
CA ALA A 38 -3.24 -6.37 -1.26
C ALA A 38 -2.37 -7.26 -2.16
N SER A 39 -1.18 -6.80 -2.53
CA SER A 39 -0.23 -7.60 -3.32
C SER A 39 0.10 -8.93 -2.65
N LEU A 40 0.47 -8.92 -1.37
CA LEU A 40 0.80 -10.14 -0.63
C LEU A 40 -0.40 -11.08 -0.47
N ARG A 41 -1.59 -10.54 -0.26
CA ARG A 41 -2.85 -11.30 -0.16
C ARG A 41 -3.10 -12.07 -1.46
N TYR A 42 -3.17 -11.40 -2.59
CA TYR A 42 -3.48 -12.00 -3.88
C TYR A 42 -2.39 -12.97 -4.35
N LEU A 43 -1.10 -12.63 -4.16
CA LEU A 43 0.00 -13.54 -4.44
C LEU A 43 -0.05 -14.81 -3.59
N SER A 44 -0.51 -14.73 -2.34
CA SER A 44 -0.65 -15.90 -1.48
C SER A 44 -1.83 -16.77 -1.90
N GLN A 45 -2.96 -16.16 -2.20
CA GLN A 45 -4.21 -16.85 -2.56
C GLN A 45 -4.08 -17.63 -3.88
N ARG A 46 -3.28 -17.14 -4.83
CA ARG A 46 -3.11 -17.84 -6.12
C ARG A 46 -2.64 -19.28 -5.99
N TYR A 47 -1.89 -19.61 -4.93
CA TYR A 47 -1.37 -20.97 -4.73
C TYR A 47 -2.40 -21.96 -4.19
N SER A 48 -3.43 -21.47 -3.50
CA SER A 48 -4.55 -22.28 -3.00
C SER A 48 -5.76 -22.25 -3.94
N MET A 49 -5.75 -21.41 -4.98
CA MET A 49 -6.87 -21.26 -5.91
C MET A 49 -7.00 -22.48 -6.81
N PRO A 50 -8.14 -23.21 -6.76
CA PRO A 50 -8.31 -24.43 -7.57
C PRO A 50 -8.55 -24.16 -9.05
N TYR A 51 -8.91 -22.94 -9.42
CA TYR A 51 -9.21 -22.54 -10.80
C TYR A 51 -8.04 -21.81 -11.43
N ARG A 52 -7.40 -22.42 -12.44
CA ARG A 52 -6.18 -21.87 -13.06
C ARG A 52 -6.35 -20.47 -13.69
N ASN A 53 -7.51 -20.21 -14.29
CA ASN A 53 -7.80 -18.89 -14.85
C ASN A 53 -7.92 -17.82 -13.76
N VAL A 54 -8.54 -18.14 -12.63
CA VAL A 54 -8.64 -17.23 -11.48
C VAL A 54 -7.27 -17.02 -10.84
N ALA A 55 -6.47 -18.07 -10.68
CA ALA A 55 -5.08 -17.95 -10.22
C ALA A 55 -4.23 -17.05 -11.14
N GLY A 56 -4.49 -17.08 -12.46
CA GLY A 56 -3.87 -16.17 -13.42
C GLY A 56 -4.26 -14.71 -13.16
N VAL A 57 -5.54 -14.44 -13.00
CA VAL A 57 -6.05 -13.09 -12.67
C VAL A 57 -5.47 -12.58 -11.34
N LEU A 58 -5.48 -13.41 -10.29
CA LEU A 58 -4.87 -13.04 -9.01
C LEU A 58 -3.38 -12.69 -9.14
N THR A 59 -2.67 -13.38 -10.04
CA THR A 59 -1.26 -13.08 -10.30
C THR A 59 -1.09 -11.71 -10.99
N ASP A 60 -1.92 -11.42 -11.96
CA ASP A 60 -1.87 -10.15 -12.70
C ASP A 60 -2.17 -8.97 -11.77
N ILE A 61 -3.29 -9.03 -11.04
CA ILE A 61 -3.68 -7.98 -10.09
C ILE A 61 -2.62 -7.81 -9.01
N ALA A 62 -2.17 -8.89 -8.39
CA ALA A 62 -1.19 -8.83 -7.31
C ALA A 62 0.15 -8.17 -7.71
N THR A 63 0.58 -8.35 -8.96
CA THR A 63 1.80 -7.70 -9.45
C THR A 63 1.56 -6.26 -9.86
N GLU A 64 0.34 -5.90 -10.28
CA GLU A 64 -0.07 -4.52 -10.53
C GLU A 64 -0.10 -3.70 -9.22
N GLU A 65 -0.50 -4.29 -8.09
CA GLU A 65 -0.44 -3.64 -6.77
C GLU A 65 0.96 -3.17 -6.37
N LEU A 66 2.02 -3.78 -6.90
CA LEU A 66 3.38 -3.29 -6.70
C LEU A 66 3.63 -1.96 -7.41
N ALA A 67 3.01 -1.74 -8.55
CA ALA A 67 3.05 -0.45 -9.26
C ALA A 67 2.22 0.61 -8.52
N HIS A 68 1.06 0.24 -7.99
CA HIS A 68 0.23 1.10 -7.13
C HIS A 68 0.99 1.49 -5.86
N LEU A 69 1.67 0.55 -5.22
CA LEU A 69 2.52 0.80 -4.06
C LEU A 69 3.58 1.87 -4.35
N GLU A 70 4.25 1.80 -5.50
CA GLU A 70 5.24 2.81 -5.92
C GLU A 70 4.59 4.18 -6.13
N MET A 71 3.40 4.24 -6.71
CA MET A 71 2.66 5.49 -6.90
C MET A 71 2.23 6.10 -5.55
N VAL A 72 1.66 5.31 -4.65
CA VAL A 72 1.27 5.77 -3.30
C VAL A 72 2.49 6.28 -2.53
N ALA A 73 3.61 5.56 -2.57
CA ALA A 73 4.87 5.99 -1.96
C ALA A 73 5.33 7.34 -2.52
N THR A 74 5.22 7.53 -3.84
CA THR A 74 5.57 8.80 -4.51
C THR A 74 4.64 9.94 -4.10
N ILE A 75 3.34 9.68 -3.95
CA ILE A 75 2.36 10.66 -3.47
C ILE A 75 2.73 11.09 -2.04
N VAL A 76 2.94 10.15 -1.14
CA VAL A 76 3.32 10.45 0.25
C VAL A 76 4.61 11.26 0.30
N HIS A 77 5.64 10.86 -0.47
CA HIS A 77 6.89 11.61 -0.57
C HIS A 77 6.67 13.05 -1.07
N GLN A 78 5.92 13.24 -2.15
CA GLN A 78 5.68 14.57 -2.70
C GLN A 78 4.79 15.45 -1.80
N LEU A 79 3.92 14.85 -0.99
CA LEU A 79 3.10 15.58 -0.02
C LEU A 79 3.87 15.99 1.24
N THR A 80 4.97 15.29 1.56
CA THR A 80 5.76 15.52 2.79
C THR A 80 7.19 16.01 2.52
N ARG A 81 7.56 16.23 1.27
CA ARG A 81 8.90 16.67 0.91
C ARG A 81 9.24 18.02 1.55
N ASP A 82 10.53 18.20 1.82
CA ASP A 82 11.11 19.44 2.37
C ASP A 82 10.59 19.83 3.77
N MET A 83 9.90 18.92 4.47
CA MET A 83 9.49 19.15 5.84
C MET A 83 10.66 19.02 6.81
N THR A 84 10.71 19.90 7.78
CA THR A 84 11.60 19.79 8.94
C THR A 84 11.07 18.73 9.93
N MET A 85 11.92 18.27 10.84
CA MET A 85 11.50 17.34 11.91
C MET A 85 10.39 17.94 12.76
N GLU A 86 10.48 19.24 13.09
CA GLU A 86 9.45 19.94 13.84
C GLU A 86 8.09 19.95 13.12
N GLU A 87 8.10 20.18 11.82
CA GLU A 87 6.87 20.14 11.00
C GLU A 87 6.28 18.73 10.92
N ILE A 88 7.13 17.70 10.82
CA ILE A 88 6.70 16.29 10.85
C ILE A 88 6.04 15.96 12.19
N GLU A 89 6.63 16.32 13.30
CA GLU A 89 6.07 16.12 14.64
C GLU A 89 4.75 16.89 14.82
N LYS A 90 4.74 18.16 14.44
CA LYS A 90 3.54 19.02 14.52
C LYS A 90 2.40 18.50 13.65
N ALA A 91 2.70 17.92 12.50
CA ALA A 91 1.72 17.27 11.63
C ALA A 91 1.27 15.89 12.15
N GLY A 92 1.91 15.35 13.18
CA GLY A 92 1.56 14.07 13.79
C GLY A 92 2.05 12.85 13.00
N PHE A 93 3.23 12.97 12.35
CA PHE A 93 3.86 11.88 11.59
C PHE A 93 4.91 11.10 12.38
N GLN A 94 5.20 11.46 13.64
CA GLN A 94 6.23 10.78 14.43
C GLN A 94 6.03 9.27 14.55
N THR A 95 4.80 8.79 14.34
CA THR A 95 4.47 7.36 14.28
C THR A 95 4.93 6.69 12.97
N TYR A 96 5.23 7.47 11.93
CA TYR A 96 5.48 7.00 10.56
C TYR A 96 6.91 7.25 10.08
N PHE A 97 7.76 7.93 10.81
CA PHE A 97 9.14 8.21 10.38
C PHE A 97 10.17 7.40 11.16
N VAL A 98 11.38 7.33 10.64
CA VAL A 98 12.54 6.72 11.29
C VAL A 98 13.52 7.77 11.79
N ASP A 99 14.33 7.41 12.79
CA ASP A 99 15.14 8.31 13.62
C ASP A 99 16.16 9.20 12.88
N HIS A 100 16.62 8.80 11.71
CA HIS A 100 17.80 9.44 11.10
C HIS A 100 17.48 10.39 9.97
N THR A 101 16.23 10.49 9.55
CA THR A 101 15.80 11.35 8.45
C THR A 101 14.44 11.94 8.70
N ALA A 102 14.10 13.01 7.97
CA ALA A 102 12.75 13.55 7.90
C ALA A 102 11.85 12.79 6.89
N GLY A 103 12.28 11.64 6.38
CA GLY A 103 11.50 10.80 5.50
C GLY A 103 10.31 10.18 6.24
N VAL A 104 9.17 10.11 5.55
CA VAL A 104 7.97 9.44 6.08
C VAL A 104 7.90 8.05 5.47
N TYR A 105 7.88 7.04 6.32
CA TYR A 105 7.90 5.62 5.95
C TYR A 105 6.61 4.92 6.34
N PRO A 106 6.16 3.91 5.58
CA PRO A 106 4.91 3.23 5.84
C PRO A 106 5.00 2.38 7.11
N GLN A 107 3.92 2.38 7.84
CA GLN A 107 3.64 1.42 8.89
C GLN A 107 2.18 1.01 8.78
N ALA A 108 1.77 -0.07 9.44
CA ALA A 108 0.36 -0.41 9.54
C ALA A 108 -0.43 0.70 10.26
N ALA A 109 -1.74 0.62 10.23
CA ALA A 109 -2.62 1.63 10.83
C ALA A 109 -2.18 2.01 12.26
N ALA A 110 -2.24 3.31 12.58
CA ALA A 110 -1.82 3.87 13.86
C ALA A 110 -0.34 3.64 14.23
N GLY A 111 0.51 3.34 13.25
CA GLY A 111 1.94 3.16 13.44
C GLY A 111 2.38 1.80 13.97
N PHE A 112 1.50 0.82 13.98
CA PHE A 112 1.90 -0.57 14.25
C PHE A 112 2.77 -1.09 13.11
N PRO A 113 3.74 -1.98 13.40
CA PRO A 113 4.48 -2.68 12.36
C PRO A 113 3.54 -3.45 11.43
N PHE A 114 3.92 -3.55 10.15
CA PHE A 114 3.19 -4.41 9.22
C PHE A 114 3.18 -5.86 9.72
N ASP A 115 2.01 -6.49 9.73
CA ASP A 115 1.81 -7.85 10.20
C ASP A 115 1.05 -8.68 9.16
N ALA A 116 1.59 -9.83 8.79
CA ALA A 116 0.95 -10.77 7.87
C ALA A 116 -0.40 -11.32 8.36
N LEU A 117 -0.72 -11.21 9.64
CA LEU A 117 -2.04 -11.56 10.18
C LEU A 117 -3.17 -10.71 9.58
N CYS A 118 -2.85 -9.53 9.05
CA CYS A 118 -3.79 -8.66 8.35
C CYS A 118 -4.20 -9.17 6.96
N LEU A 119 -3.51 -10.17 6.40
CA LEU A 119 -3.74 -10.60 5.01
C LEU A 119 -5.04 -11.37 4.78
N ALA A 120 -5.74 -11.77 5.80
CA ALA A 120 -7.10 -12.35 5.74
C ALA A 120 -7.31 -13.54 4.77
N SER A 121 -6.26 -14.15 4.20
CA SER A 121 -6.37 -15.31 3.31
C SER A 121 -6.75 -16.57 4.08
N LYS A 122 -7.80 -17.27 3.64
CA LYS A 122 -8.39 -18.44 4.33
C LYS A 122 -8.14 -19.75 3.58
N GLY A 123 -7.82 -19.70 2.29
CA GLY A 123 -7.68 -20.89 1.43
C GLY A 123 -9.02 -21.40 0.90
N ASP A 124 -10.12 -20.68 1.10
CA ASP A 124 -11.42 -20.92 0.51
C ASP A 124 -11.68 -19.91 -0.61
N ALA A 125 -11.85 -20.38 -1.84
CA ALA A 125 -11.90 -19.52 -3.02
C ALA A 125 -13.04 -18.49 -2.97
N ILE A 126 -14.21 -18.81 -2.46
CA ILE A 126 -15.35 -17.89 -2.40
C ILE A 126 -15.12 -16.85 -1.30
N THR A 127 -14.66 -17.29 -0.15
CA THR A 127 -14.37 -16.41 0.98
C THR A 127 -13.26 -15.44 0.60
N ASP A 128 -12.14 -15.92 0.08
CA ASP A 128 -10.98 -15.12 -0.25
C ASP A 128 -11.33 -14.05 -1.32
N LEU A 129 -12.00 -14.43 -2.41
CA LEU A 129 -12.43 -13.48 -3.44
C LEU A 129 -13.48 -12.47 -2.95
N SER A 130 -14.34 -12.85 -2.00
CA SER A 130 -15.31 -11.93 -1.40
C SER A 130 -14.63 -10.90 -0.51
N GLU A 131 -13.64 -11.32 0.27
CA GLU A 131 -12.83 -10.44 1.12
C GLU A 131 -11.95 -9.51 0.28
N ASP A 132 -11.41 -9.99 -0.84
CA ASP A 132 -10.63 -9.17 -1.78
C ASP A 132 -11.46 -8.01 -2.33
N MET A 133 -12.68 -8.31 -2.82
CA MET A 133 -13.60 -7.27 -3.31
C MET A 133 -14.03 -6.29 -2.21
N ALA A 134 -14.15 -6.77 -0.97
CA ALA A 134 -14.48 -5.91 0.16
C ALA A 134 -13.33 -4.98 0.54
N ALA A 135 -12.09 -5.48 0.50
CA ALA A 135 -10.89 -4.67 0.77
C ALA A 135 -10.69 -3.58 -0.29
N ASP A 136 -10.82 -3.92 -1.57
CA ASP A 136 -10.74 -2.93 -2.67
C ASP A 136 -11.84 -1.85 -2.53
N GLY A 137 -13.05 -2.22 -2.15
CA GLY A 137 -14.14 -1.29 -1.90
C GLY A 137 -13.93 -0.39 -0.67
N ALA A 138 -13.11 -0.80 0.29
CA ALA A 138 -12.81 -0.02 1.49
C ALA A 138 -11.75 1.07 1.26
N THR A 139 -10.94 0.94 0.20
CA THR A 139 -9.86 1.87 -0.15
C THR A 139 -10.29 2.91 -1.20
N ALA A 140 -11.44 2.73 -1.83
CA ALA A 140 -12.02 3.65 -2.82
C ALA A 140 -12.80 4.79 -2.14
#